data_a977c48aac5e8ea7379ee06d3c9e06bf
#
_entry.id   a977c48aac5e8ea7379ee06d3c9e06bf
#
_cell.length_a   1.000
_cell.length_b   1.000
_cell.length_c   1.000
_cell.angle_alpha   90.00
_cell.angle_beta   90.00
_cell.angle_gamma   90.00
#
_symmetry.space_group_name_H-M   'P 1'
#
loop_
_entity.id
_entity.type
_entity.pdbx_description
1 polymer ?
#
loop_
_entity_poly.entity_id
_entity_poly.type
_entity_poly.pdbx_seq_one_letter_code
_entity_poly.pdbx_strand_id
1 'polypeptide(L)'
;IMDLWVREARLFKYGSGTGTNFSNLRGGSEGLSGGGKSSGLMSFLKIGDRAAGAIKSGGTTRRAAKMVVVDIDHPDVEEFIKWKVTEEQKVAALVTGSKLCAKHLKQVMSACHNCEADGESCFDPSKNPALKREIISARKSEVPENYIQRVIHFAKQGYKSIEFETYDTDWDSEAYLTVSGQNSNNSIRVTDDFINAVIEDKDWDLINRTNGEVNKTIRAKELWDEVGYAAWACADPGIQFHTTVNDWHTCPASGEIKASNPCSEYMFLDNTACNLASLNLMTFMDENKSLEID
;
A
#
# COMPACT_ATOMS: atom_id res chain seq x y z
N ILE A 1 -17.09 -11.83 -5.51
CA ILE A 1 -15.81 -11.37 -4.95
C ILE A 1 -15.47 -12.09 -3.63
N MET A 2 -16.42 -12.31 -2.72
CA MET A 2 -16.15 -12.99 -1.44
C MET A 2 -15.66 -14.42 -1.64
N ASP A 3 -16.23 -15.17 -2.58
CA ASP A 3 -15.73 -16.51 -2.95
C ASP A 3 -14.29 -16.52 -3.46
N LEU A 4 -13.89 -15.45 -4.15
CA LEU A 4 -12.49 -15.26 -4.58
C LEU A 4 -11.57 -15.18 -3.35
N TRP A 5 -11.92 -14.37 -2.35
CA TRP A 5 -11.11 -14.25 -1.13
C TRP A 5 -10.99 -15.58 -0.39
N VAL A 6 -12.06 -16.39 -0.35
CA VAL A 6 -12.01 -17.73 0.25
C VAL A 6 -11.07 -18.66 -0.52
N ARG A 7 -11.09 -18.61 -1.86
CA ARG A 7 -10.19 -19.43 -2.70
C ARG A 7 -8.74 -18.99 -2.53
N GLU A 8 -8.46 -17.70 -2.59
CA GLU A 8 -7.12 -17.15 -2.35
C GLU A 8 -6.59 -17.52 -0.96
N ALA A 9 -7.42 -17.40 0.07
CA ALA A 9 -7.06 -17.80 1.43
C ALA A 9 -6.59 -19.25 1.53
N ARG A 10 -7.25 -20.16 0.82
CA ARG A 10 -6.84 -21.57 0.74
C ARG A 10 -5.50 -21.73 0.05
N LEU A 11 -5.28 -21.04 -1.07
CA LEU A 11 -4.02 -21.09 -1.82
C LEU A 11 -2.86 -20.52 -0.98
N PHE A 12 -3.07 -19.41 -0.29
CA PHE A 12 -2.07 -18.82 0.61
C PHE A 12 -1.69 -19.76 1.75
N LYS A 13 -2.67 -20.48 2.33
CA LYS A 13 -2.41 -21.45 3.39
C LYS A 13 -1.47 -22.57 2.95
N TYR A 14 -1.50 -22.93 1.66
CA TYR A 14 -0.60 -23.93 1.08
C TYR A 14 0.69 -23.35 0.52
N GLY A 15 0.94 -22.05 0.73
CA GLY A 15 2.18 -21.39 0.31
C GLY A 15 2.23 -20.98 -1.16
N SER A 16 1.09 -20.99 -1.86
CA SER A 16 0.99 -20.56 -3.26
C SER A 16 0.65 -19.06 -3.34
N GLY A 17 1.07 -18.42 -4.44
CA GLY A 17 0.64 -17.08 -4.80
C GLY A 17 -0.61 -17.08 -5.66
N THR A 18 -1.25 -15.92 -5.80
CA THR A 18 -2.40 -15.69 -6.68
C THR A 18 -2.20 -14.44 -7.52
N GLY A 19 -2.85 -14.39 -8.68
CA GLY A 19 -2.93 -13.18 -9.48
C GLY A 19 -4.30 -13.07 -10.12
N THR A 20 -4.92 -11.89 -10.03
CA THR A 20 -6.29 -11.68 -10.50
C THR A 20 -6.42 -10.29 -11.11
N ASN A 21 -7.12 -10.23 -12.26
CA ASN A 21 -7.57 -8.97 -12.84
C ASN A 21 -8.92 -8.59 -12.19
N PHE A 22 -8.95 -7.42 -11.57
CA PHE A 22 -10.12 -6.90 -10.84
C PHE A 22 -10.93 -5.89 -11.63
N SER A 23 -10.61 -5.65 -12.91
CA SER A 23 -11.25 -4.63 -13.73
C SER A 23 -12.75 -4.85 -13.98
N ASN A 24 -13.26 -6.05 -13.74
CA ASN A 24 -14.69 -6.33 -13.82
C ASN A 24 -15.49 -5.80 -12.61
N LEU A 25 -14.84 -5.34 -11.55
CA LEU A 25 -15.53 -4.67 -10.45
C LEU A 25 -15.91 -3.27 -10.90
N ARG A 26 -17.11 -2.83 -10.53
CA ARG A 26 -17.58 -1.48 -10.86
C ARG A 26 -16.84 -0.41 -10.07
N GLY A 27 -16.69 0.76 -10.65
CA GLY A 27 -16.09 1.92 -9.99
C GLY A 27 -16.97 2.53 -8.91
N GLY A 28 -16.39 3.37 -8.06
CA GLY A 28 -17.08 4.02 -6.93
C GLY A 28 -18.14 5.04 -7.35
N SER A 29 -18.09 5.54 -8.59
CA SER A 29 -19.10 6.45 -9.15
C SER A 29 -20.34 5.75 -9.71
N GLU A 30 -20.25 4.44 -9.99
CA GLU A 30 -21.29 3.68 -10.67
C GLU A 30 -22.47 3.36 -9.76
N GLY A 31 -23.69 3.42 -10.34
CA GLY A 31 -24.93 3.17 -9.62
C GLY A 31 -25.15 1.71 -9.22
N LEU A 32 -25.93 1.51 -8.16
CA LEU A 32 -26.42 0.21 -7.71
C LEU A 32 -27.87 0.00 -8.14
N SER A 33 -28.25 -1.25 -8.44
CA SER A 33 -29.63 -1.59 -8.82
C SER A 33 -30.67 -1.25 -7.75
N GLY A 34 -30.29 -1.26 -6.48
CA GLY A 34 -31.13 -0.86 -5.35
C GLY A 34 -31.08 0.62 -4.98
N GLY A 35 -30.44 1.45 -5.80
CA GLY A 35 -30.18 2.87 -5.52
C GLY A 35 -28.84 3.11 -4.79
N GLY A 36 -28.34 4.34 -4.88
CA GLY A 36 -27.03 4.70 -4.33
C GLY A 36 -25.85 4.41 -5.28
N LYS A 37 -24.63 4.56 -4.75
CA LYS A 37 -23.38 4.37 -5.49
C LYS A 37 -22.60 3.16 -4.97
N SER A 38 -21.80 2.57 -5.84
CA SER A 38 -20.83 1.52 -5.49
C SER A 38 -19.80 2.03 -4.49
N SER A 39 -19.31 1.16 -3.62
CA SER A 39 -18.15 1.43 -2.77
C SER A 39 -16.82 1.42 -3.54
N GLY A 40 -16.85 1.06 -4.81
CA GLY A 40 -15.73 1.09 -5.73
C GLY A 40 -14.73 -0.06 -5.60
N LEU A 41 -13.86 -0.14 -6.58
CA LEU A 41 -12.79 -1.14 -6.67
C LEU A 41 -11.93 -1.15 -5.41
N MET A 42 -11.46 0.02 -4.96
CA MET A 42 -10.50 0.15 -3.88
C MET A 42 -10.99 -0.43 -2.54
N SER A 43 -12.30 -0.34 -2.27
CA SER A 43 -12.89 -0.91 -1.05
C SER A 43 -12.74 -2.43 -1.00
N PHE A 44 -12.93 -3.11 -2.13
CA PHE A 44 -12.77 -4.56 -2.23
C PHE A 44 -11.29 -4.97 -2.22
N LEU A 45 -10.42 -4.20 -2.87
CA LEU A 45 -8.97 -4.48 -2.85
C LEU A 45 -8.40 -4.39 -1.43
N LYS A 46 -8.83 -3.43 -0.63
CA LYS A 46 -8.44 -3.29 0.79
C LYS A 46 -8.84 -4.50 1.64
N ILE A 47 -10.00 -5.11 1.37
CA ILE A 47 -10.41 -6.37 2.03
C ILE A 47 -9.43 -7.50 1.67
N GLY A 48 -9.14 -7.68 0.38
CA GLY A 48 -8.24 -8.72 -0.10
C GLY A 48 -6.80 -8.54 0.39
N ASP A 49 -6.32 -7.32 0.47
CA ASP A 49 -5.01 -6.98 1.02
C ASP A 49 -4.89 -7.37 2.50
N ARG A 50 -5.89 -7.02 3.31
CA ARG A 50 -5.93 -7.40 4.73
C ARG A 50 -6.06 -8.91 4.93
N ALA A 51 -6.86 -9.59 4.12
CA ALA A 51 -6.97 -11.04 4.14
C ALA A 51 -5.62 -11.70 3.83
N ALA A 52 -4.90 -11.24 2.82
CA ALA A 52 -3.57 -11.72 2.48
C ALA A 52 -2.56 -11.51 3.61
N GLY A 53 -2.59 -10.35 4.28
CA GLY A 53 -1.72 -10.05 5.42
C GLY A 53 -1.98 -10.91 6.65
N ALA A 54 -3.24 -11.33 6.86
CA ALA A 54 -3.63 -12.15 8.01
C ALA A 54 -3.32 -13.65 7.82
N ILE A 55 -3.22 -14.13 6.57
CA ILE A 55 -3.07 -15.56 6.28
C ILE A 55 -1.59 -15.89 6.12
N LYS A 56 -1.07 -16.70 7.04
CA LYS A 56 0.29 -17.26 6.96
C LYS A 56 0.22 -18.70 6.46
N SER A 57 1.20 -19.10 5.64
CA SER A 57 1.32 -20.51 5.24
C SER A 57 1.59 -21.41 6.45
N GLY A 58 0.87 -22.51 6.55
CA GLY A 58 1.02 -23.44 7.68
C GLY A 58 2.45 -24.00 7.74
N GLY A 59 3.13 -23.74 8.86
CA GLY A 59 4.48 -24.29 9.13
C GLY A 59 5.64 -23.54 8.47
N THR A 60 5.39 -22.48 7.69
CA THR A 60 6.44 -21.64 7.08
C THR A 60 6.24 -20.18 7.42
N THR A 61 7.33 -19.41 7.40
CA THR A 61 7.30 -17.96 7.60
C THR A 61 6.95 -17.18 6.33
N ARG A 62 6.63 -17.87 5.23
CA ARG A 62 6.34 -17.23 3.94
C ARG A 62 5.01 -16.49 3.98
N ARG A 63 5.03 -15.21 3.64
CA ARG A 63 3.84 -14.38 3.49
C ARG A 63 3.05 -14.79 2.24
N ALA A 64 1.74 -14.52 2.23
CA ALA A 64 0.92 -14.61 1.03
C ALA A 64 1.50 -13.69 -0.06
N ALA A 65 1.51 -14.18 -1.29
CA ALA A 65 1.92 -13.41 -2.46
C ALA A 65 0.69 -13.20 -3.35
N LYS A 66 0.35 -11.95 -3.64
CA LYS A 66 -0.85 -11.58 -4.39
C LYS A 66 -0.48 -10.55 -5.47
N MET A 67 -0.93 -10.81 -6.72
CA MET A 67 -0.94 -9.81 -7.79
C MET A 67 -2.36 -9.29 -7.99
N VAL A 68 -2.48 -7.98 -8.02
CA VAL A 68 -3.70 -7.26 -8.37
C VAL A 68 -3.47 -6.56 -9.70
N VAL A 69 -4.28 -6.88 -10.70
CA VAL A 69 -4.21 -6.26 -12.02
C VAL A 69 -5.47 -5.42 -12.25
N VAL A 70 -5.30 -4.22 -12.77
CA VAL A 70 -6.38 -3.31 -13.15
C VAL A 70 -6.12 -2.74 -14.53
N ASP A 71 -7.13 -2.76 -15.41
CA ASP A 71 -7.02 -2.21 -16.75
C ASP A 71 -7.00 -0.67 -16.71
N ILE A 72 -6.23 -0.08 -17.61
CA ILE A 72 -5.96 1.36 -17.62
C ILE A 72 -7.21 2.23 -17.90
N ASP A 73 -8.28 1.63 -18.41
CA ASP A 73 -9.56 2.30 -18.68
C ASP A 73 -10.57 2.16 -17.53
N HIS A 74 -10.15 1.61 -16.37
CA HIS A 74 -11.05 1.44 -15.23
C HIS A 74 -11.42 2.78 -14.59
N PRO A 75 -12.68 3.03 -14.17
CA PRO A 75 -13.09 4.30 -13.55
C PRO A 75 -12.27 4.72 -12.32
N ASP A 76 -11.82 3.76 -11.51
CA ASP A 76 -11.05 4.02 -10.30
C ASP A 76 -9.53 3.89 -10.50
N VAL A 77 -9.03 3.87 -11.75
CA VAL A 77 -7.60 3.62 -12.03
C VAL A 77 -6.68 4.68 -11.44
N GLU A 78 -7.09 5.94 -11.42
CA GLU A 78 -6.30 7.03 -10.82
C GLU A 78 -6.08 6.80 -9.31
N GLU A 79 -7.11 6.34 -8.58
CA GLU A 79 -6.99 6.00 -7.15
C GLU A 79 -6.10 4.76 -6.96
N PHE A 80 -6.24 3.76 -7.84
CA PHE A 80 -5.43 2.56 -7.82
C PHE A 80 -3.94 2.85 -8.03
N ILE A 81 -3.58 3.69 -9.00
CA ILE A 81 -2.20 4.11 -9.27
C ILE A 81 -1.58 4.79 -8.05
N LYS A 82 -2.33 5.70 -7.42
CA LYS A 82 -1.86 6.49 -6.27
C LYS A 82 -1.93 5.74 -4.94
N TRP A 83 -2.52 4.57 -4.89
CA TRP A 83 -2.83 3.89 -3.64
C TRP A 83 -1.62 3.75 -2.73
N LYS A 84 -0.55 3.08 -3.19
CA LYS A 84 0.64 2.84 -2.35
C LYS A 84 1.40 4.12 -2.03
N VAL A 85 1.49 5.06 -2.95
CA VAL A 85 2.10 6.38 -2.69
C VAL A 85 1.40 7.08 -1.52
N THR A 86 0.06 7.07 -1.53
CA THR A 86 -0.74 7.67 -0.44
C THR A 86 -0.53 6.95 0.89
N GLU A 87 -0.43 5.63 0.88
CA GLU A 87 -0.20 4.84 2.09
C GLU A 87 1.22 5.06 2.65
N GLU A 88 2.25 5.15 1.80
CA GLU A 88 3.62 5.51 2.21
C GLU A 88 3.69 6.93 2.81
N GLN A 89 2.96 7.89 2.25
CA GLN A 89 2.86 9.23 2.82
C GLN A 89 2.24 9.21 4.23
N LYS A 90 1.26 8.32 4.47
CA LYS A 90 0.67 8.15 5.82
C LYS A 90 1.69 7.57 6.79
N VAL A 91 2.50 6.58 6.39
CA VAL A 91 3.59 6.04 7.22
C VAL A 91 4.58 7.14 7.59
N ALA A 92 5.03 7.92 6.60
CA ALA A 92 5.96 9.03 6.84
C ALA A 92 5.36 10.06 7.83
N ALA A 93 4.07 10.39 7.70
CA ALA A 93 3.37 11.29 8.62
C ALA A 93 3.26 10.71 10.04
N LEU A 94 2.93 9.42 10.20
CA LEU A 94 2.87 8.74 11.49
C LEU A 94 4.24 8.72 12.18
N VAL A 95 5.29 8.33 11.45
CA VAL A 95 6.65 8.28 11.99
C VAL A 95 7.13 9.66 12.43
N THR A 96 6.98 10.67 11.56
CA THR A 96 7.40 12.03 11.85
C THR A 96 6.57 12.61 13.02
N GLY A 97 5.24 12.46 12.98
CA GLY A 97 4.33 12.96 14.00
C GLY A 97 4.60 12.35 15.38
N SER A 98 4.82 11.03 15.46
CA SER A 98 5.12 10.35 16.74
C SER A 98 6.44 10.85 17.34
N LYS A 99 7.49 11.01 16.52
CA LYS A 99 8.80 11.52 16.97
C LYS A 99 8.72 12.99 17.43
N LEU A 100 7.97 13.83 16.70
CA LEU A 100 7.74 15.23 17.11
C LEU A 100 6.96 15.30 18.41
N CYS A 101 5.87 14.54 18.55
CA CYS A 101 5.12 14.46 19.80
C CYS A 101 6.02 14.03 20.97
N ALA A 102 6.76 12.95 20.82
CA ALA A 102 7.69 12.47 21.86
C ALA A 102 8.71 13.53 22.26
N LYS A 103 9.32 14.23 21.27
CA LYS A 103 10.29 15.29 21.52
C LYS A 103 9.69 16.44 22.33
N HIS A 104 8.58 17.02 21.86
CA HIS A 104 7.97 18.18 22.51
C HIS A 104 7.38 17.86 23.88
N LEU A 105 6.75 16.70 24.03
CA LEU A 105 6.19 16.28 25.31
C LEU A 105 7.28 16.02 26.37
N LYS A 106 8.44 15.46 25.97
CA LYS A 106 9.63 15.35 26.84
C LYS A 106 10.16 16.74 27.25
N GLN A 107 10.17 17.70 26.33
CA GLN A 107 10.58 19.07 26.64
C GLN A 107 9.63 19.76 27.61
N VAL A 108 8.32 19.60 27.43
CA VAL A 108 7.30 20.11 28.37
C VAL A 108 7.49 19.48 29.75
N MET A 109 7.68 18.16 29.84
CA MET A 109 7.95 17.46 31.10
C MET A 109 9.21 18.02 31.79
N SER A 110 10.31 18.14 31.03
CA SER A 110 11.56 18.70 31.58
C SER A 110 11.41 20.13 32.06
N ALA A 111 10.64 20.95 31.34
CA ALA A 111 10.40 22.37 31.78
C ALA A 111 9.58 22.46 33.07
N CYS A 112 8.75 21.48 33.38
CA CYS A 112 8.04 21.39 34.64
C CYS A 112 8.99 21.12 35.84
N HIS A 113 10.06 20.35 35.63
CA HIS A 113 11.00 19.93 36.69
C HIS A 113 12.24 20.81 36.77
N ASN A 114 12.65 21.46 35.68
CA ASN A 114 13.80 22.38 35.64
C ASN A 114 13.33 23.83 35.92
N CYS A 115 12.64 24.01 37.01
CA CYS A 115 12.03 25.28 37.42
C CYS A 115 12.66 25.74 38.76
N GLU A 116 13.05 27.02 38.83
CA GLU A 116 13.63 27.62 40.02
C GLU A 116 12.57 28.09 41.05
N ALA A 117 11.29 28.06 40.68
CA ALA A 117 10.19 28.42 41.55
C ALA A 117 9.79 27.26 42.46
N ASP A 118 9.17 27.57 43.58
CA ASP A 118 8.70 26.56 44.53
C ASP A 118 7.30 26.03 44.22
N GLY A 119 7.14 24.73 44.42
CA GLY A 119 5.86 24.01 44.45
C GLY A 119 5.05 24.08 43.15
N GLU A 120 3.76 24.39 43.23
CA GLU A 120 2.81 24.36 42.11
C GLU A 120 3.09 25.41 41.02
N SER A 121 3.91 26.42 41.30
CA SER A 121 4.26 27.46 40.32
C SER A 121 5.03 26.92 39.12
N CYS A 122 5.76 25.83 39.27
CA CYS A 122 6.49 25.18 38.20
C CYS A 122 5.60 24.58 37.09
N PHE A 123 4.35 24.27 37.42
CA PHE A 123 3.38 23.67 36.49
C PHE A 123 2.40 24.71 35.91
N ASP A 124 2.56 25.98 36.27
CA ASP A 124 1.76 27.11 35.78
C ASP A 124 2.55 27.86 34.69
N PRO A 125 2.12 27.81 33.41
CA PRO A 125 2.82 28.52 32.33
C PRO A 125 2.82 30.04 32.45
N SER A 126 1.98 30.61 33.32
CA SER A 126 2.02 32.05 33.63
C SER A 126 3.18 32.40 34.57
N LYS A 127 3.64 31.46 35.39
CA LYS A 127 4.71 31.61 36.38
C LYS A 127 6.01 30.94 35.98
N ASN A 128 5.96 29.96 35.05
CA ASN A 128 7.13 29.25 34.50
C ASN A 128 7.34 29.64 33.04
N PRO A 129 8.24 30.58 32.73
CA PRO A 129 8.51 31.01 31.35
C PRO A 129 9.07 29.93 30.46
N ALA A 130 9.83 28.98 31.02
CA ALA A 130 10.36 27.84 30.27
C ALA A 130 9.22 26.92 29.80
N LEU A 131 8.31 26.57 30.74
CA LEU A 131 7.13 25.77 30.39
C LEU A 131 6.24 26.48 29.35
N LYS A 132 6.03 27.79 29.49
CA LYS A 132 5.26 28.58 28.53
C LYS A 132 5.88 28.50 27.14
N ARG A 133 7.21 28.60 27.01
CA ARG A 133 7.94 28.50 25.75
C ARG A 133 7.77 27.12 25.12
N GLU A 134 7.95 26.04 25.89
CA GLU A 134 7.83 24.67 25.38
C GLU A 134 6.38 24.32 24.98
N ILE A 135 5.37 24.81 25.70
CA ILE A 135 3.96 24.69 25.30
C ILE A 135 3.71 25.40 23.97
N ILE A 136 4.21 26.62 23.79
CA ILE A 136 4.05 27.37 22.53
C ILE A 136 4.77 26.62 21.38
N SER A 137 5.95 26.08 21.63
CA SER A 137 6.70 25.28 20.65
C SER A 137 5.95 24.00 20.25
N ALA A 138 5.40 23.27 21.23
CA ALA A 138 4.60 22.08 20.99
C ALA A 138 3.34 22.38 20.16
N ARG A 139 2.63 23.48 20.50
CA ARG A 139 1.45 23.93 19.73
C ARG A 139 1.78 24.33 18.29
N LYS A 140 2.92 24.98 18.06
CA LYS A 140 3.39 25.31 16.70
C LYS A 140 3.71 24.07 15.87
N SER A 141 4.06 22.96 16.52
CA SER A 141 4.30 21.66 15.92
C SER A 141 3.05 20.77 15.91
N GLU A 142 1.87 21.36 16.15
CA GLU A 142 0.55 20.70 16.12
C GLU A 142 0.39 19.54 17.11
N VAL A 143 1.20 19.53 18.19
CA VAL A 143 1.02 18.52 19.26
C VAL A 143 -0.34 18.77 19.93
N PRO A 144 -1.21 17.74 20.06
CA PRO A 144 -2.54 17.89 20.60
C PRO A 144 -2.53 18.45 22.04
N GLU A 145 -3.38 19.43 22.30
CA GLU A 145 -3.45 20.13 23.59
C GLU A 145 -3.69 19.20 24.78
N ASN A 146 -4.52 18.19 24.59
CA ASN A 146 -4.80 17.19 25.63
C ASN A 146 -3.54 16.40 26.03
N TYR A 147 -2.59 16.18 25.14
CA TYR A 147 -1.32 15.52 25.46
C TYR A 147 -0.41 16.44 26.27
N ILE A 148 -0.35 17.72 25.89
CA ILE A 148 0.43 18.73 26.62
C ILE A 148 -0.08 18.82 28.06
N GLN A 149 -1.40 18.97 28.25
CA GLN A 149 -2.02 19.06 29.56
C GLN A 149 -1.83 17.78 30.39
N ARG A 150 -1.93 16.64 29.77
CA ARG A 150 -1.71 15.33 30.40
C ARG A 150 -0.29 15.19 30.94
N VAL A 151 0.71 15.62 30.16
CA VAL A 151 2.12 15.58 30.59
C VAL A 151 2.36 16.52 31.77
N ILE A 152 1.80 17.73 31.77
CA ILE A 152 1.89 18.65 32.91
C ILE A 152 1.24 18.04 34.16
N HIS A 153 0.09 17.37 33.99
CA HIS A 153 -0.59 16.68 35.06
C HIS A 153 0.26 15.55 35.67
N PHE A 154 0.90 14.74 34.85
CA PHE A 154 1.82 13.70 35.31
C PHE A 154 3.06 14.28 36.02
N ALA A 155 3.60 15.39 35.50
CA ALA A 155 4.67 16.11 36.18
C ALA A 155 4.27 16.57 37.59
N LYS A 156 3.03 17.10 37.76
CA LYS A 156 2.46 17.45 39.09
C LYS A 156 2.36 16.24 40.03
N GLN A 157 2.11 15.04 39.49
CA GLN A 157 2.06 13.80 40.28
C GLN A 157 3.45 13.26 40.63
N GLY A 158 4.53 13.92 40.20
CA GLY A 158 5.91 13.53 40.49
C GLY A 158 6.60 12.67 39.46
N TYR A 159 5.96 12.38 38.32
CA TYR A 159 6.62 11.67 37.20
C TYR A 159 7.68 12.57 36.57
N LYS A 160 8.92 12.12 36.54
CA LYS A 160 10.06 12.87 35.96
C LYS A 160 10.33 12.55 34.50
N SER A 161 9.87 11.40 34.02
CA SER A 161 9.98 10.98 32.64
C SER A 161 8.78 10.11 32.24
N ILE A 162 8.42 10.15 30.97
CA ILE A 162 7.41 9.28 30.36
C ILE A 162 8.01 8.78 29.05
N GLU A 163 7.89 7.49 28.80
CA GLU A 163 8.17 6.93 27.47
C GLU A 163 6.97 7.20 26.57
N PHE A 164 7.26 7.79 25.42
CA PHE A 164 6.30 7.98 24.33
C PHE A 164 6.61 7.00 23.24
N GLU A 165 5.61 6.25 22.85
CA GLU A 165 5.68 5.32 21.74
C GLU A 165 5.95 6.08 20.44
N THR A 166 6.95 5.63 19.67
CA THR A 166 7.31 6.23 18.39
C THR A 166 7.34 5.15 17.33
N TYR A 167 6.86 5.50 16.14
CA TYR A 167 6.94 4.63 14.97
C TYR A 167 8.29 4.80 14.27
N ASP A 168 8.67 3.81 13.48
CA ASP A 168 9.82 3.83 12.60
C ASP A 168 9.42 3.45 11.16
N THR A 169 10.40 3.41 10.27
CA THR A 169 10.21 3.10 8.84
C THR A 169 10.61 1.67 8.48
N ASP A 170 10.86 0.82 9.46
CA ASP A 170 11.14 -0.58 9.18
C ASP A 170 9.89 -1.25 8.61
N TRP A 171 10.09 -2.10 7.61
CA TRP A 171 9.01 -2.71 6.82
C TRP A 171 8.04 -3.59 7.63
N ASP A 172 8.43 -4.05 8.81
CA ASP A 172 7.63 -4.82 9.76
C ASP A 172 7.16 -4.00 10.97
N SER A 173 7.39 -2.68 10.96
CA SER A 173 6.98 -1.78 12.03
C SER A 173 5.46 -1.65 12.14
N GLU A 174 4.98 -1.26 13.32
CA GLU A 174 3.56 -1.03 13.57
C GLU A 174 2.95 0.05 12.67
N ALA A 175 3.74 1.01 12.18
CA ALA A 175 3.28 2.02 11.24
C ALA A 175 2.72 1.37 9.96
N TYR A 176 3.41 0.37 9.40
CA TYR A 176 2.96 -0.37 8.22
C TYR A 176 1.74 -1.26 8.48
N LEU A 177 1.50 -1.69 9.71
CA LEU A 177 0.28 -2.42 10.07
C LEU A 177 -0.97 -1.54 10.03
N THR A 178 -0.83 -0.22 10.10
CA THR A 178 -1.96 0.73 10.08
C THR A 178 -2.44 1.05 8.67
N VAL A 179 -1.59 0.90 7.64
CA VAL A 179 -1.87 1.22 6.24
C VAL A 179 -2.29 0.00 5.42
N SER A 180 -2.84 0.20 4.24
CA SER A 180 -3.29 -0.86 3.33
C SER A 180 -2.35 -1.00 2.12
N GLY A 181 -2.57 -2.04 1.28
CA GLY A 181 -1.80 -2.23 0.05
C GLY A 181 -0.41 -2.82 0.25
N GLN A 182 -0.08 -3.31 1.44
CA GLN A 182 1.25 -3.84 1.77
C GLN A 182 1.42 -5.34 1.44
N ASN A 183 0.34 -6.04 1.11
CA ASN A 183 0.33 -7.49 0.93
C ASN A 183 0.04 -7.89 -0.51
N SER A 184 0.02 -6.94 -1.44
CA SER A 184 -0.18 -7.20 -2.87
C SER A 184 0.85 -6.46 -3.72
N ASN A 185 1.24 -7.09 -4.82
CA ASN A 185 1.89 -6.44 -5.96
C ASN A 185 0.79 -5.91 -6.87
N ASN A 186 0.86 -4.66 -7.28
CA ASN A 186 -0.15 -4.03 -8.12
C ASN A 186 0.41 -3.80 -9.52
N SER A 187 -0.38 -4.10 -10.54
CA SER A 187 -0.04 -3.79 -11.93
C SER A 187 -1.22 -3.18 -12.66
N ILE A 188 -0.95 -2.21 -13.51
CA ILE A 188 -1.90 -1.75 -14.52
C ILE A 188 -1.70 -2.51 -15.81
N ARG A 189 -2.79 -2.75 -16.51
CA ARG A 189 -2.78 -3.43 -17.80
C ARG A 189 -3.10 -2.42 -18.89
N VAL A 190 -2.14 -2.21 -19.80
CA VAL A 190 -2.22 -1.20 -20.88
C VAL A 190 -2.35 -1.89 -22.22
N THR A 191 -3.11 -1.28 -23.13
CA THR A 191 -3.23 -1.67 -24.53
C THR A 191 -2.33 -0.81 -25.41
N ASP A 192 -2.07 -1.25 -26.64
CA ASP A 192 -1.36 -0.43 -27.63
C ASP A 192 -2.13 0.85 -27.95
N ASP A 193 -3.46 0.82 -27.93
CA ASP A 193 -4.29 2.03 -28.12
C ASP A 193 -4.02 3.08 -27.05
N PHE A 194 -3.88 2.68 -25.79
CA PHE A 194 -3.50 3.59 -24.71
C PHE A 194 -2.09 4.17 -24.94
N ILE A 195 -1.12 3.31 -25.27
CA ILE A 195 0.27 3.77 -25.52
C ILE A 195 0.31 4.74 -26.70
N ASN A 196 -0.43 4.46 -27.78
CA ASN A 196 -0.55 5.36 -28.91
C ASN A 196 -1.21 6.69 -28.51
N ALA A 197 -2.24 6.67 -27.65
CA ALA A 197 -2.85 7.87 -27.13
C ALA A 197 -1.87 8.71 -26.29
N VAL A 198 -0.97 8.08 -25.51
CA VAL A 198 0.11 8.76 -24.79
C VAL A 198 1.11 9.42 -25.74
N ILE A 199 1.57 8.68 -26.79
CA ILE A 199 2.55 9.18 -27.76
C ILE A 199 1.98 10.35 -28.56
N GLU A 200 0.72 10.26 -28.95
CA GLU A 200 0.03 11.25 -29.76
C GLU A 200 -0.61 12.39 -28.93
N ASP A 201 -0.42 12.37 -27.62
CA ASP A 201 -0.98 13.32 -26.65
C ASP A 201 -2.49 13.48 -26.78
N LYS A 202 -3.20 12.36 -26.85
CA LYS A 202 -4.68 12.29 -26.97
C LYS A 202 -5.36 12.13 -25.63
N ASP A 203 -6.68 12.27 -25.67
CA ASP A 203 -7.55 11.97 -24.55
C ASP A 203 -7.73 10.44 -24.41
N TRP A 204 -8.03 9.99 -23.17
CA TRP A 204 -8.32 8.62 -22.82
C TRP A 204 -9.59 8.55 -21.99
N ASP A 205 -10.48 7.63 -22.36
CA ASP A 205 -11.75 7.46 -21.67
C ASP A 205 -11.67 6.36 -20.61
N LEU A 206 -12.10 6.68 -19.40
CA LEU A 206 -12.36 5.71 -18.35
C LEU A 206 -13.80 5.21 -18.49
N ILE A 207 -13.99 3.90 -18.52
CA ILE A 207 -15.23 3.25 -18.94
C ILE A 207 -15.95 2.58 -17.77
N ASN A 208 -17.22 2.91 -17.55
CA ASN A 208 -18.08 2.24 -16.59
C ASN A 208 -18.21 0.75 -16.88
N ARG A 209 -18.11 -0.08 -15.85
CA ARG A 209 -18.18 -1.54 -15.97
C ARG A 209 -19.61 -2.08 -16.00
N THR A 210 -20.59 -1.27 -15.64
CA THR A 210 -22.01 -1.68 -15.62
C THR A 210 -22.72 -1.47 -16.93
N ASN A 211 -22.38 -0.42 -17.69
CA ASN A 211 -23.10 -0.02 -18.92
C ASN A 211 -22.20 0.26 -20.12
N GLY A 212 -20.87 0.27 -19.94
CA GLY A 212 -19.91 0.55 -21.02
C GLY A 212 -19.83 2.03 -21.43
N GLU A 213 -20.50 2.92 -20.72
CA GLU A 213 -20.45 4.36 -21.02
C GLU A 213 -19.18 5.00 -20.47
N VAL A 214 -18.78 6.12 -21.07
CA VAL A 214 -17.66 6.92 -20.59
C VAL A 214 -18.02 7.51 -19.22
N ASN A 215 -17.18 7.20 -18.22
CA ASN A 215 -17.27 7.75 -16.87
C ASN A 215 -16.60 9.12 -16.79
N LYS A 216 -15.38 9.19 -17.32
CA LYS A 216 -14.51 10.37 -17.29
C LYS A 216 -13.52 10.30 -18.45
N THR A 217 -13.25 11.43 -19.08
CA THR A 217 -12.17 11.56 -20.07
C THR A 217 -11.01 12.31 -19.45
N ILE A 218 -9.78 11.82 -19.63
CA ILE A 218 -8.54 12.40 -19.12
C ILE A 218 -7.47 12.41 -20.21
N ARG A 219 -6.39 13.17 -20.03
CA ARG A 219 -5.24 13.10 -20.93
C ARG A 219 -4.47 11.82 -20.70
N ALA A 220 -4.27 11.03 -21.74
CA ALA A 220 -3.51 9.77 -21.65
C ALA A 220 -2.08 9.99 -21.09
N LYS A 221 -1.42 11.06 -21.53
CA LYS A 221 -0.08 11.43 -21.07
C LYS A 221 -0.04 11.77 -19.58
N GLU A 222 -1.03 12.50 -19.06
CA GLU A 222 -1.09 12.83 -17.63
C GLU A 222 -1.23 11.56 -16.78
N LEU A 223 -2.11 10.64 -17.21
CA LEU A 223 -2.26 9.35 -16.53
C LEU A 223 -0.97 8.53 -16.57
N TRP A 224 -0.26 8.53 -17.71
CA TRP A 224 1.02 7.85 -17.84
C TRP A 224 2.10 8.45 -16.93
N ASP A 225 2.17 9.77 -16.84
CA ASP A 225 3.09 10.48 -15.96
C ASP A 225 2.80 10.18 -14.47
N GLU A 226 1.52 10.03 -14.09
CA GLU A 226 1.12 9.58 -12.75
C GLU A 226 1.61 8.15 -12.45
N VAL A 227 1.50 7.23 -13.42
CA VAL A 227 2.05 5.87 -13.30
C VAL A 227 3.57 5.90 -13.09
N GLY A 228 4.28 6.69 -13.91
CA GLY A 228 5.72 6.86 -13.80
C GLY A 228 6.15 7.42 -12.44
N TYR A 229 5.42 8.43 -11.96
CA TYR A 229 5.65 8.99 -10.63
C TYR A 229 5.43 7.97 -9.50
N ALA A 230 4.32 7.24 -9.54
CA ALA A 230 4.01 6.24 -8.52
C ALA A 230 5.05 5.11 -8.50
N ALA A 231 5.43 4.60 -9.66
CA ALA A 231 6.46 3.58 -9.79
C ALA A 231 7.83 4.06 -9.27
N TRP A 232 8.19 5.31 -9.52
CA TRP A 232 9.41 5.91 -8.97
C TRP A 232 9.33 6.07 -7.43
N ALA A 233 8.19 6.51 -6.91
CA ALA A 233 8.02 6.85 -5.50
C ALA A 233 7.94 5.61 -4.59
N CYS A 234 7.32 4.51 -5.03
CA CYS A 234 7.05 3.34 -4.19
C CYS A 234 7.20 1.99 -4.92
N ALA A 235 7.80 1.95 -6.11
CA ALA A 235 7.99 0.77 -6.96
C ALA A 235 6.67 0.08 -7.41
N ASP A 236 5.54 0.76 -7.31
CA ASP A 236 4.22 0.29 -7.73
C ASP A 236 3.42 1.44 -8.37
N PRO A 237 2.54 1.18 -9.35
CA PRO A 237 2.24 -0.13 -9.95
C PRO A 237 3.28 -0.57 -11.00
N GLY A 238 3.34 -1.90 -11.23
CA GLY A 238 3.96 -2.46 -12.41
C GLY A 238 3.09 -2.26 -13.65
N ILE A 239 3.62 -2.58 -14.84
CA ILE A 239 2.93 -2.45 -16.12
C ILE A 239 2.88 -3.80 -16.81
N GLN A 240 1.69 -4.17 -17.31
CA GLN A 240 1.49 -5.34 -18.18
C GLN A 240 0.95 -4.90 -19.55
N PHE A 241 1.65 -5.25 -20.61
CA PHE A 241 1.31 -4.88 -21.98
C PHE A 241 0.31 -5.87 -22.56
N HIS A 242 -0.98 -5.57 -22.48
CA HIS A 242 -2.09 -6.46 -22.85
C HIS A 242 -1.99 -6.96 -24.27
N THR A 243 -1.80 -6.07 -25.24
CA THR A 243 -1.75 -6.43 -26.67
C THR A 243 -0.58 -7.36 -26.94
N THR A 244 0.63 -6.97 -26.57
CA THR A 244 1.85 -7.78 -26.77
C THR A 244 1.75 -9.15 -26.11
N VAL A 245 1.25 -9.23 -24.87
CA VAL A 245 1.11 -10.51 -24.16
C VAL A 245 0.15 -11.44 -24.89
N ASN A 246 -0.94 -10.94 -25.44
CA ASN A 246 -1.91 -11.74 -26.17
C ASN A 246 -1.47 -12.06 -27.60
N ASP A 247 -0.68 -11.21 -28.25
CA ASP A 247 -0.06 -11.51 -29.54
C ASP A 247 0.93 -12.70 -29.47
N TRP A 248 1.60 -12.83 -28.33
CA TRP A 248 2.53 -13.95 -28.05
C TRP A 248 1.86 -15.14 -27.38
N HIS A 249 0.54 -15.09 -27.17
CA HIS A 249 -0.19 -16.16 -26.50
C HIS A 249 -0.22 -17.43 -27.32
N THR A 250 0.24 -18.54 -26.74
CA THR A 250 0.37 -19.85 -27.42
C THR A 250 -0.95 -20.63 -27.59
N CYS A 251 -2.00 -20.21 -26.86
CA CYS A 251 -3.32 -20.86 -26.85
C CYS A 251 -4.48 -19.86 -27.00
N PRO A 252 -4.50 -18.97 -28.00
CA PRO A 252 -5.49 -17.88 -28.08
C PRO A 252 -6.94 -18.37 -28.23
N ALA A 253 -7.15 -19.57 -28.80
CA ALA A 253 -8.49 -20.15 -28.91
C ALA A 253 -9.12 -20.57 -27.58
N SER A 254 -8.32 -20.67 -26.50
CA SER A 254 -8.79 -21.05 -25.16
C SER A 254 -9.21 -19.86 -24.31
N GLY A 255 -8.94 -18.64 -24.75
CA GLY A 255 -9.27 -17.41 -24.05
C GLY A 255 -8.12 -16.41 -24.08
N GLU A 256 -8.28 -15.33 -23.37
CA GLU A 256 -7.39 -14.18 -23.32
C GLU A 256 -6.61 -14.17 -22.01
N ILE A 257 -5.33 -13.79 -22.06
CA ILE A 257 -4.50 -13.58 -20.87
C ILE A 257 -4.86 -12.22 -20.28
N LYS A 258 -5.29 -12.21 -19.00
CA LYS A 258 -5.77 -10.99 -18.33
C LYS A 258 -4.98 -10.62 -17.09
N ALA A 259 -4.17 -11.52 -16.55
CA ALA A 259 -3.39 -11.32 -15.33
C ALA A 259 -2.09 -12.12 -15.37
N SER A 260 -1.32 -12.01 -14.30
CA SER A 260 -0.11 -12.78 -14.07
C SER A 260 -0.05 -13.29 -12.62
N ASN A 261 0.92 -14.16 -12.33
CA ASN A 261 1.31 -14.46 -10.96
C ASN A 261 1.95 -13.24 -10.26
N PRO A 262 2.24 -13.31 -8.93
CA PRO A 262 2.72 -12.17 -8.17
C PRO A 262 4.02 -11.51 -8.66
N CYS A 263 4.92 -12.29 -9.26
CA CYS A 263 6.20 -11.78 -9.77
C CYS A 263 6.17 -11.43 -11.27
N SER A 264 5.02 -11.62 -11.94
CA SER A 264 4.78 -11.33 -13.35
C SER A 264 5.59 -12.16 -14.35
N GLU A 265 6.20 -13.27 -13.92
CA GLU A 265 6.92 -14.18 -14.82
C GLU A 265 6.01 -15.21 -15.51
N TYR A 266 4.79 -15.43 -15.01
CA TYR A 266 3.81 -16.34 -15.58
C TYR A 266 2.55 -15.60 -16.00
N MET A 267 2.38 -15.40 -17.30
CA MET A 267 1.22 -14.79 -17.92
C MET A 267 0.49 -15.83 -18.77
N PHE A 268 -0.65 -16.30 -18.28
CA PHE A 268 -1.42 -17.33 -18.93
C PHE A 268 -2.92 -17.21 -18.63
N LEU A 269 -3.70 -18.20 -19.05
CA LEU A 269 -5.15 -18.24 -18.91
C LEU A 269 -5.61 -18.24 -17.46
N ASP A 270 -6.83 -17.78 -17.23
CA ASP A 270 -7.51 -17.85 -15.94
C ASP A 270 -7.65 -19.32 -15.47
N ASN A 271 -7.69 -19.51 -14.16
CA ASN A 271 -7.80 -20.82 -13.51
C ASN A 271 -6.67 -21.81 -13.86
N THR A 272 -5.49 -21.31 -14.19
CA THR A 272 -4.27 -22.10 -14.40
C THR A 272 -3.30 -21.91 -13.23
N ALA A 273 -2.28 -22.74 -13.18
CA ALA A 273 -1.24 -22.67 -12.16
C ALA A 273 0.15 -22.88 -12.76
N CYS A 274 1.15 -22.26 -12.15
CA CYS A 274 2.56 -22.44 -12.45
C CYS A 274 3.20 -23.32 -11.38
N ASN A 275 3.89 -24.38 -11.79
CA ASN A 275 4.74 -25.17 -10.93
C ASN A 275 6.19 -24.70 -11.11
N LEU A 276 6.81 -24.32 -9.99
CA LEU A 276 8.21 -23.89 -9.98
C LEU A 276 9.11 -25.02 -9.52
N ALA A 277 10.27 -25.15 -10.18
CA ALA A 277 11.32 -26.04 -9.77
C ALA A 277 12.69 -25.36 -9.95
N SER A 278 13.58 -25.65 -9.02
CA SER A 278 14.97 -25.18 -9.08
C SER A 278 15.90 -26.36 -8.86
N LEU A 279 16.87 -26.53 -9.73
CA LEU A 279 17.93 -27.52 -9.57
C LEU A 279 19.14 -26.86 -8.92
N ASN A 280 19.65 -27.47 -7.85
CA ASN A 280 20.93 -27.06 -7.28
C ASN A 280 22.08 -27.60 -8.13
N LEU A 281 22.55 -26.82 -9.08
CA LEU A 281 23.62 -27.23 -9.99
C LEU A 281 24.92 -27.57 -9.28
N MET A 282 25.14 -27.08 -8.07
CA MET A 282 26.34 -27.41 -7.28
C MET A 282 26.42 -28.89 -6.89
N THR A 283 25.28 -29.59 -6.82
CA THR A 283 25.22 -31.02 -6.52
C THR A 283 25.62 -31.89 -7.70
N PHE A 284 25.70 -31.31 -8.90
CA PHE A 284 26.13 -31.99 -10.14
C PHE A 284 27.55 -31.62 -10.56
N MET A 285 28.34 -31.02 -9.66
CA MET A 285 29.74 -30.72 -9.91
C MET A 285 30.64 -31.86 -9.40
N ASP A 286 31.61 -32.25 -10.23
CA ASP A 286 32.67 -33.17 -9.85
C ASP A 286 33.73 -32.52 -8.94
N GLU A 287 34.71 -33.29 -8.50
CA GLU A 287 35.82 -32.83 -7.68
C GLU A 287 36.68 -31.76 -8.36
N ASN A 288 36.68 -31.71 -9.70
CA ASN A 288 37.40 -30.74 -10.54
C ASN A 288 36.57 -29.47 -10.80
N LYS A 289 35.38 -29.35 -10.19
CA LYS A 289 34.39 -28.27 -10.42
C LYS A 289 33.87 -28.21 -11.83
N SER A 290 33.85 -29.35 -12.54
CA SER A 290 33.18 -29.50 -13.83
C SER A 290 31.75 -29.99 -13.62
N LEU A 291 30.79 -29.51 -14.43
CA LEU A 291 29.40 -29.91 -14.37
C LEU A 291 29.25 -31.29 -15.09
N GLU A 292 28.72 -32.27 -14.39
CA GLU A 292 28.29 -33.53 -14.99
C GLU A 292 26.96 -33.32 -15.68
N ILE A 293 26.93 -33.56 -17.01
CA ILE A 293 25.78 -33.27 -17.90
C ILE A 293 25.04 -34.56 -18.32
N ASP A 294 25.47 -35.73 -17.90
CA ASP A 294 24.86 -37.02 -18.31
C ASP A 294 23.67 -37.43 -17.42
#